data_424340bbeea6707d5d6efab25ece5f40
#
_entry.id   424340bbeea6707d5d6efab25ece5f40
#
_cell.length_a   1.000
_cell.length_b   1.000
_cell.length_c   1.000
_cell.angle_alpha   90.00
_cell.angle_beta   90.00
_cell.angle_gamma   90.00
#
_symmetry.space_group_name_H-M   'P 1'
#
loop_
_entity.id
_entity.type
_entity.pdbx_description
1 polymer ?
#
loop_
_entity_poly.entity_id
_entity_poly.type
_entity_poly.pdbx_seq_one_letter_code
_entity_poly.pdbx_strand_id
1 'polypeptide(L)'
;VSAVEFGEHHCTLVRSDSATSVTVCLRGATSHSSMEVERAFDDALGVTSIAFSNKVIAGGGAVHSHLARHLRKESIKDGSRVGMAIEAFASALESIPRTLAENAGLDPVDTLIALRKAEGTTHGVGVDGEIIDMIEEGVIEPRKVVSNAIGCATESAIMILRIDDVISMKGAKGAGMPDMSGMMG
;
A
#
# COMPACT_ATOMS: atom_id res chain seq x y z
N VAL A 1 -12.09 11.79 -38.22
CA VAL A 1 -10.70 11.30 -38.23
C VAL A 1 -9.80 12.50 -38.55
N SER A 2 -8.79 12.75 -37.74
CA SER A 2 -7.80 13.81 -37.95
C SER A 2 -6.40 13.29 -37.68
N ALA A 3 -5.41 13.77 -38.41
CA ALA A 3 -4.02 13.51 -38.09
C ALA A 3 -3.59 14.49 -36.97
N VAL A 4 -2.87 14.01 -35.98
CA VAL A 4 -2.34 14.79 -34.86
C VAL A 4 -0.87 14.42 -34.69
N GLU A 5 -0.04 15.41 -34.51
CA GLU A 5 1.39 15.23 -34.23
C GLU A 5 1.63 15.33 -32.72
N PHE A 6 2.31 14.33 -32.16
CA PHE A 6 2.78 14.32 -30.79
C PHE A 6 4.31 14.20 -30.78
N GLY A 7 5.00 15.32 -30.77
CA GLY A 7 6.45 15.34 -30.94
C GLY A 7 6.85 14.84 -32.33
N GLU A 8 7.68 13.81 -32.40
CA GLU A 8 8.11 13.15 -33.65
C GLU A 8 7.14 12.05 -34.15
N HIS A 9 6.05 11.80 -33.41
CA HIS A 9 5.11 10.74 -33.76
C HIS A 9 3.86 11.29 -34.44
N HIS A 10 3.52 10.72 -35.59
CA HIS A 10 2.27 11.00 -36.30
C HIS A 10 1.21 10.00 -35.87
N CYS A 11 0.14 10.49 -35.27
CA CYS A 11 -0.97 9.67 -34.78
C CYS A 11 -2.26 10.00 -35.52
N THR A 12 -3.09 9.00 -35.76
CA THR A 12 -4.44 9.19 -36.29
C THR A 12 -5.43 9.27 -35.14
N LEU A 13 -6.08 10.41 -34.98
CA LEU A 13 -7.13 10.59 -33.99
C LEU A 13 -8.49 10.25 -34.62
N VAL A 14 -9.16 9.27 -34.06
CA VAL A 14 -10.54 8.88 -34.41
C VAL A 14 -11.47 9.36 -33.30
N ARG A 15 -12.45 10.17 -33.64
CA ARG A 15 -13.51 10.64 -32.74
C ARG A 15 -14.85 10.11 -33.17
N SER A 16 -15.65 9.68 -32.20
CA SER A 16 -17.06 9.32 -32.42
C SER A 16 -17.85 9.74 -31.20
N ASP A 17 -19.01 10.35 -31.41
CA ASP A 17 -19.92 10.78 -30.35
C ASP A 17 -20.58 9.60 -29.62
N SER A 18 -20.54 8.41 -30.22
CA SER A 18 -21.04 7.15 -29.65
C SER A 18 -19.92 6.26 -29.10
N ALA A 19 -18.67 6.74 -29.02
CA ALA A 19 -17.56 5.94 -28.53
C ALA A 19 -17.70 5.68 -27.02
N THR A 20 -17.55 4.40 -26.64
CA THR A 20 -17.54 3.94 -25.25
C THR A 20 -16.13 3.75 -24.70
N SER A 21 -15.12 4.05 -25.50
CA SER A 21 -13.71 3.91 -25.18
C SER A 21 -12.95 5.23 -25.39
N VAL A 22 -11.90 5.42 -24.62
CA VAL A 22 -10.99 6.56 -24.72
C VAL A 22 -9.55 6.07 -24.70
N THR A 23 -8.67 6.74 -25.44
CA THR A 23 -7.23 6.48 -25.41
C THR A 23 -6.56 7.60 -24.62
N VAL A 24 -5.76 7.25 -23.64
CA VAL A 24 -4.94 8.19 -22.85
C VAL A 24 -3.49 8.04 -23.28
N CYS A 25 -2.88 9.13 -23.73
CA CYS A 25 -1.48 9.16 -24.13
C CYS A 25 -0.64 9.70 -22.96
N LEU A 26 0.10 8.80 -22.32
CA LEU A 26 1.03 9.15 -21.23
C LEU A 26 2.41 9.43 -21.81
N ARG A 27 3.05 10.49 -21.32
CA ARG A 27 4.36 10.94 -21.81
C ARG A 27 5.33 11.13 -20.65
N GLY A 28 6.59 10.77 -20.86
CA GLY A 28 7.68 10.98 -19.92
C GLY A 28 8.96 11.39 -20.65
N ALA A 29 9.88 12.05 -19.93
CA ALA A 29 11.17 12.47 -20.48
C ALA A 29 12.09 11.27 -20.82
N THR A 30 11.89 10.12 -20.16
CA THR A 30 12.62 8.88 -20.36
C THR A 30 11.64 7.71 -20.40
N SER A 31 12.07 6.57 -20.94
CA SER A 31 11.27 5.32 -20.93
C SER A 31 10.90 4.89 -19.51
N HIS A 32 11.83 5.02 -18.56
CA HIS A 32 11.57 4.71 -17.15
C HIS A 32 10.50 5.62 -16.55
N SER A 33 10.60 6.94 -16.79
CA SER A 33 9.59 7.91 -16.35
C SER A 33 8.21 7.61 -16.95
N SER A 34 8.13 7.22 -18.24
CA SER A 34 6.86 6.86 -18.88
C SER A 34 6.22 5.62 -18.25
N MET A 35 7.02 4.60 -17.92
CA MET A 35 6.54 3.38 -17.27
C MET A 35 6.02 3.65 -15.83
N GLU A 36 6.68 4.54 -15.09
CA GLU A 36 6.22 4.93 -13.76
C GLU A 36 4.90 5.71 -13.81
N VAL A 37 4.75 6.62 -14.78
CA VAL A 37 3.50 7.36 -15.00
C VAL A 37 2.37 6.41 -15.42
N GLU A 38 2.65 5.42 -16.29
CA GLU A 38 1.68 4.40 -16.70
C GLU A 38 1.18 3.61 -15.49
N ARG A 39 2.10 3.11 -14.65
CA ARG A 39 1.74 2.36 -13.45
C ARG A 39 0.93 3.19 -12.46
N ALA A 40 1.35 4.43 -12.21
CA ALA A 40 0.62 5.35 -11.34
C ALA A 40 -0.80 5.67 -11.86
N PHE A 41 -0.95 5.76 -13.18
CA PHE A 41 -2.25 6.00 -13.82
C PHE A 41 -3.17 4.78 -13.69
N ASP A 42 -2.66 3.57 -13.91
CA ASP A 42 -3.42 2.33 -13.75
C ASP A 42 -3.88 2.14 -12.30
N ASP A 43 -3.01 2.40 -11.33
CA ASP A 43 -3.33 2.36 -9.91
C ASP A 43 -4.44 3.38 -9.57
N ALA A 44 -4.32 4.61 -10.06
CA ALA A 44 -5.30 5.66 -9.85
C ALA A 44 -6.68 5.31 -10.45
N LEU A 45 -6.72 4.72 -11.65
CA LEU A 45 -7.94 4.24 -12.27
C LEU A 45 -8.59 3.11 -11.48
N GLY A 46 -7.78 2.15 -11.01
CA GLY A 46 -8.25 1.04 -10.18
C GLY A 46 -8.88 1.53 -8.88
N VAL A 47 -8.20 2.41 -8.15
CA VAL A 47 -8.68 3.01 -6.91
C VAL A 47 -9.97 3.82 -7.14
N THR A 48 -9.99 4.64 -8.17
CA THR A 48 -11.17 5.47 -8.53
C THR A 48 -12.38 4.59 -8.86
N SER A 49 -12.20 3.54 -9.65
CA SER A 49 -13.26 2.59 -9.99
C SER A 49 -13.84 1.90 -8.75
N ILE A 50 -12.98 1.53 -7.80
CA ILE A 50 -13.40 0.94 -6.52
C ILE A 50 -14.14 1.97 -5.66
N ALA A 51 -13.68 3.23 -5.62
CA ALA A 51 -14.30 4.30 -4.84
C ALA A 51 -15.73 4.61 -5.31
N PHE A 52 -15.99 4.60 -6.62
CA PHE A 52 -17.34 4.80 -7.16
C PHE A 52 -18.33 3.69 -6.78
N SER A 53 -17.87 2.46 -6.62
CA SER A 53 -18.72 1.31 -6.33
C SER A 53 -18.78 0.92 -4.84
N ASN A 54 -17.97 1.55 -3.98
CA ASN A 54 -17.82 1.18 -2.57
C ASN A 54 -17.82 2.43 -1.66
N LYS A 55 -17.86 2.16 -0.35
CA LYS A 55 -17.73 3.21 0.66
C LYS A 55 -16.27 3.69 0.72
N VAL A 56 -16.10 4.98 0.95
CA VAL A 56 -14.82 5.61 1.26
C VAL A 56 -14.66 5.84 2.76
N ILE A 57 -13.44 5.97 3.20
CA ILE A 57 -13.01 6.22 4.58
C ILE A 57 -11.94 7.31 4.59
N ALA A 58 -11.64 7.85 5.76
CA ALA A 58 -10.57 8.82 5.94
C ALA A 58 -9.19 8.17 5.69
N GLY A 59 -8.35 8.85 4.93
CA GLY A 59 -6.96 8.47 4.64
C GLY A 59 -5.97 8.91 5.73
N GLY A 60 -4.70 9.08 5.35
CA GLY A 60 -3.67 9.58 6.27
C GLY A 60 -3.44 8.73 7.52
N GLY A 61 -3.75 7.42 7.47
CA GLY A 61 -3.63 6.52 8.62
C GLY A 61 -4.70 6.70 9.70
N ALA A 62 -5.72 7.55 9.49
CA ALA A 62 -6.78 7.83 10.45
C ALA A 62 -7.51 6.57 10.91
N VAL A 63 -7.95 5.73 9.97
CA VAL A 63 -8.67 4.48 10.28
C VAL A 63 -7.77 3.51 11.04
N HIS A 64 -6.49 3.40 10.68
CA HIS A 64 -5.53 2.52 11.34
C HIS A 64 -5.31 2.93 12.80
N SER A 65 -5.11 4.23 13.05
CA SER A 65 -4.99 4.78 14.40
C SER A 65 -6.27 4.57 15.23
N HIS A 66 -7.44 4.78 14.63
CA HIS A 66 -8.72 4.56 15.30
C HIS A 66 -8.94 3.08 15.67
N LEU A 67 -8.67 2.16 14.75
CA LEU A 67 -8.75 0.71 14.98
C LEU A 67 -7.77 0.27 16.09
N ALA A 68 -6.53 0.76 16.05
CA ALA A 68 -5.54 0.47 17.08
C ALA A 68 -6.01 0.93 18.47
N ARG A 69 -6.57 2.12 18.57
CA ARG A 69 -7.14 2.65 19.82
C ARG A 69 -8.31 1.80 20.31
N HIS A 70 -9.18 1.35 19.42
CA HIS A 70 -10.30 0.46 19.77
C HIS A 70 -9.81 -0.89 20.29
N LEU A 71 -8.87 -1.52 19.59
CA LEU A 71 -8.28 -2.80 19.96
C LEU A 71 -7.57 -2.75 21.32
N ARG A 72 -6.87 -1.66 21.63
CA ARG A 72 -6.25 -1.47 22.96
C ARG A 72 -7.26 -1.44 24.10
N LYS A 73 -8.43 -0.82 23.87
CA LYS A 73 -9.50 -0.83 24.87
C LYS A 73 -10.02 -2.26 25.12
N GLU A 74 -10.11 -3.07 24.07
CA GLU A 74 -10.51 -4.48 24.22
C GLU A 74 -9.39 -5.33 24.85
N SER A 75 -8.13 -5.11 24.49
CA SER A 75 -6.96 -5.79 25.09
C SER A 75 -6.92 -5.66 26.60
N ILE A 76 -7.18 -4.43 27.12
CA ILE A 76 -7.17 -4.16 28.58
C ILE A 76 -8.28 -4.96 29.29
N LYS A 77 -9.44 -5.16 28.65
CA LYS A 77 -10.55 -5.90 29.25
C LYS A 77 -10.25 -7.39 29.41
N ASP A 78 -9.50 -7.95 28.46
CA ASP A 78 -9.28 -9.40 28.39
C ASP A 78 -8.18 -9.87 29.36
N GLY A 79 -7.14 -9.05 29.62
CA GLY A 79 -6.08 -9.32 30.62
C GLY A 79 -5.32 -10.64 30.46
N SER A 80 -5.54 -11.38 29.35
CA SER A 80 -4.99 -12.69 29.06
C SER A 80 -3.86 -12.63 28.01
N ARG A 81 -3.32 -13.79 27.63
CA ARG A 81 -2.37 -13.92 26.51
C ARG A 81 -2.98 -13.41 25.18
N VAL A 82 -4.30 -13.53 25.04
CA VAL A 82 -5.03 -13.01 23.87
C VAL A 82 -4.97 -11.48 23.88
N GLY A 83 -5.13 -10.84 25.05
CA GLY A 83 -4.97 -9.40 25.18
C GLY A 83 -3.59 -8.90 24.72
N MET A 84 -2.52 -9.66 25.02
CA MET A 84 -1.17 -9.32 24.53
C MET A 84 -1.07 -9.42 22.98
N ALA A 85 -1.71 -10.40 22.36
CA ALA A 85 -1.76 -10.54 20.91
C ALA A 85 -2.56 -9.39 20.26
N ILE A 86 -3.67 -8.98 20.88
CA ILE A 86 -4.48 -7.84 20.45
C ILE A 86 -3.64 -6.54 20.52
N GLU A 87 -2.85 -6.33 21.58
CA GLU A 87 -1.96 -5.17 21.71
C GLU A 87 -0.88 -5.16 20.63
N ALA A 88 -0.27 -6.31 20.33
CA ALA A 88 0.71 -6.44 19.27
C ALA A 88 0.09 -6.10 17.89
N PHE A 89 -1.13 -6.56 17.63
CA PHE A 89 -1.86 -6.24 16.41
C PHE A 89 -2.20 -4.75 16.33
N ALA A 90 -2.64 -4.14 17.43
CA ALA A 90 -2.88 -2.70 17.49
C ALA A 90 -1.61 -1.90 17.21
N SER A 91 -0.47 -2.33 17.73
CA SER A 91 0.83 -1.71 17.47
C SER A 91 1.26 -1.86 16.02
N ALA A 92 0.96 -2.99 15.36
CA ALA A 92 1.19 -3.19 13.94
C ALA A 92 0.35 -2.23 13.08
N LEU A 93 -0.91 -1.98 13.42
CA LEU A 93 -1.74 -1.01 12.72
C LEU A 93 -1.19 0.42 12.83
N GLU A 94 -0.60 0.79 13.96
CA GLU A 94 0.02 2.11 14.14
C GLU A 94 1.32 2.29 13.36
N SER A 95 1.88 1.23 12.75
CA SER A 95 3.03 1.37 11.87
C SER A 95 2.72 2.26 10.65
N ILE A 96 1.48 2.25 10.16
CA ILE A 96 1.07 3.06 9.00
C ILE A 96 1.18 4.57 9.29
N PRO A 97 0.47 5.14 10.29
CA PRO A 97 0.61 6.56 10.59
C PRO A 97 2.02 6.92 11.09
N ARG A 98 2.75 5.99 11.71
CA ARG A 98 4.16 6.19 12.09
C ARG A 98 5.03 6.43 10.87
N THR A 99 4.94 5.57 9.86
CA THR A 99 5.73 5.70 8.63
C THR A 99 5.35 6.95 7.85
N LEU A 100 4.07 7.34 7.87
CA LEU A 100 3.64 8.62 7.27
C LEU A 100 4.31 9.81 7.96
N ALA A 101 4.38 9.81 9.29
CA ALA A 101 5.07 10.85 10.06
C ALA A 101 6.58 10.89 9.75
N GLU A 102 7.23 9.73 9.69
CA GLU A 102 8.66 9.61 9.31
C GLU A 102 8.91 10.19 7.91
N ASN A 103 8.06 9.86 6.94
CA ASN A 103 8.16 10.36 5.57
C ASN A 103 7.90 11.87 5.47
N ALA A 104 7.07 12.42 6.35
CA ALA A 104 6.85 13.86 6.48
C ALA A 104 7.97 14.57 7.25
N GLY A 105 8.98 13.85 7.76
CA GLY A 105 10.10 14.41 8.51
C GLY A 105 9.79 14.78 9.95
N LEU A 106 8.72 14.23 10.52
CA LEU A 106 8.27 14.48 11.90
C LEU A 106 8.77 13.42 12.86
N ASP A 107 8.69 13.75 14.16
CA ASP A 107 8.84 12.74 15.22
C ASP A 107 7.64 11.81 15.23
N PRO A 108 7.82 10.50 14.91
CA PRO A 108 6.72 9.56 14.82
C PRO A 108 6.07 9.27 16.18
N VAL A 109 6.80 9.47 17.29
CA VAL A 109 6.25 9.26 18.64
C VAL A 109 5.31 10.38 19.02
N ASP A 110 5.72 11.61 18.81
CA ASP A 110 4.90 12.80 19.08
C ASP A 110 3.64 12.80 18.21
N THR A 111 3.78 12.44 16.95
CA THR A 111 2.65 12.31 16.01
C THR A 111 1.65 11.24 16.47
N LEU A 112 2.11 10.07 16.90
CA LEU A 112 1.23 9.03 17.43
C LEU A 112 0.52 9.46 18.72
N ILE A 113 1.22 10.20 19.61
CA ILE A 113 0.61 10.74 20.82
C ILE A 113 -0.49 11.75 20.46
N ALA A 114 -0.24 12.62 19.49
CA ALA A 114 -1.22 13.59 19.00
C ALA A 114 -2.44 12.90 18.38
N LEU A 115 -2.24 11.87 17.52
CA LEU A 115 -3.33 11.06 16.95
C LEU A 115 -4.15 10.32 18.00
N ARG A 116 -3.52 9.81 19.04
CA ARG A 116 -4.22 9.15 20.16
C ARG A 116 -5.07 10.12 20.99
N LYS A 117 -4.66 11.37 21.07
CA LYS A 117 -5.39 12.45 21.77
C LYS A 117 -6.51 13.03 20.91
N ALA A 118 -6.39 12.97 19.59
CA ALA A 118 -7.40 13.51 18.67
C ALA A 118 -8.75 12.82 18.90
N GLU A 119 -9.77 13.63 19.17
CA GLU A 119 -11.16 13.15 19.28
C GLU A 119 -11.74 13.04 17.89
N GLY A 120 -12.01 11.85 17.43
CA GLY A 120 -12.61 11.60 16.11
C GLY A 120 -12.05 10.37 15.43
N THR A 121 -12.73 9.97 14.36
CA THR A 121 -12.37 8.81 13.55
C THR A 121 -11.71 9.19 12.22
N THR A 122 -11.69 10.49 11.92
CA THR A 122 -11.29 11.07 10.63
C THR A 122 -9.93 11.77 10.67
N HIS A 123 -9.36 11.96 11.87
CA HIS A 123 -8.06 12.62 12.03
C HIS A 123 -6.90 11.69 11.64
N GLY A 124 -6.07 12.16 10.74
CA GLY A 124 -4.88 11.46 10.24
C GLY A 124 -3.69 12.39 10.10
N VAL A 125 -2.58 11.86 9.58
CA VAL A 125 -1.35 12.60 9.32
C VAL A 125 -1.45 13.27 7.95
N GLY A 126 -1.45 14.59 7.92
CA GLY A 126 -1.42 15.39 6.71
C GLY A 126 -0.07 15.34 5.99
N VAL A 127 -0.01 15.91 4.80
CA VAL A 127 1.22 15.95 3.99
C VAL A 127 2.32 16.74 4.70
N ASP A 128 1.95 17.81 5.40
CA ASP A 128 2.87 18.65 6.19
C ASP A 128 3.10 18.08 7.59
N GLY A 129 2.47 16.94 7.89
CA GLY A 129 2.59 16.22 9.15
C GLY A 129 1.69 16.72 10.28
N GLU A 130 0.87 17.69 10.05
CA GLU A 130 -0.14 18.11 11.01
C GLU A 130 -1.27 17.08 11.13
N ILE A 131 -1.85 17.01 12.32
CA ILE A 131 -3.02 16.17 12.57
C ILE A 131 -4.28 16.94 12.16
N ILE A 132 -4.87 16.54 11.06
CA ILE A 132 -6.00 17.23 10.44
C ILE A 132 -7.15 16.26 10.15
N ASP A 133 -8.34 16.79 9.93
CA ASP A 133 -9.48 15.98 9.46
C ASP A 133 -9.29 15.64 7.97
N MET A 134 -9.05 14.37 7.70
CA MET A 134 -8.78 13.86 6.35
C MET A 134 -9.98 13.98 5.42
N ILE A 135 -11.20 13.96 5.94
CA ILE A 135 -12.40 14.09 5.13
C ILE A 135 -12.58 15.55 4.67
N GLU A 136 -12.33 16.52 5.55
CA GLU A 136 -12.40 17.93 5.20
C GLU A 136 -11.34 18.33 4.17
N GLU A 137 -10.14 17.76 4.29
CA GLU A 137 -9.05 17.96 3.31
C GLU A 137 -9.20 17.14 2.02
N GLY A 138 -10.25 16.29 1.92
CA GLY A 138 -10.49 15.46 0.75
C GLY A 138 -9.54 14.28 0.60
N VAL A 139 -8.80 13.92 1.65
CA VAL A 139 -7.90 12.74 1.67
C VAL A 139 -8.70 11.51 2.07
N ILE A 140 -9.18 10.79 1.07
CA ILE A 140 -10.06 9.64 1.23
C ILE A 140 -9.48 8.38 0.59
N GLU A 141 -9.84 7.25 1.15
CA GLU A 141 -9.43 5.92 0.65
C GLU A 141 -10.64 5.01 0.47
N PRO A 142 -10.66 4.11 -0.53
CA PRO A 142 -11.70 3.10 -0.61
C PRO A 142 -11.60 2.10 0.54
N ARG A 143 -12.66 1.94 1.31
CA ARG A 143 -12.72 0.98 2.43
C ARG A 143 -12.26 -0.42 2.05
N LYS A 144 -12.59 -0.88 0.83
CA LYS A 144 -12.24 -2.21 0.34
C LYS A 144 -10.72 -2.42 0.28
N VAL A 145 -9.96 -1.41 -0.13
CA VAL A 145 -8.48 -1.48 -0.21
C VAL A 145 -7.89 -1.71 1.17
N VAL A 146 -8.25 -0.88 2.14
CA VAL A 146 -7.75 -0.99 3.53
C VAL A 146 -8.17 -2.31 4.17
N SER A 147 -9.44 -2.72 3.99
CA SER A 147 -9.94 -3.99 4.52
C SER A 147 -9.18 -5.19 3.96
N ASN A 148 -8.91 -5.20 2.65
CA ASN A 148 -8.15 -6.27 2.01
C ASN A 148 -6.68 -6.27 2.46
N ALA A 149 -6.06 -5.10 2.58
CA ALA A 149 -4.67 -4.99 3.05
C ALA A 149 -4.50 -5.57 4.45
N ILE A 150 -5.39 -5.21 5.38
CA ILE A 150 -5.38 -5.77 6.75
C ILE A 150 -5.64 -7.29 6.73
N GLY A 151 -6.59 -7.75 5.92
CA GLY A 151 -6.88 -9.19 5.77
C GLY A 151 -5.68 -9.98 5.27
N CYS A 152 -5.09 -9.58 4.14
CA CYS A 152 -3.92 -10.24 3.56
C CYS A 152 -2.70 -10.22 4.50
N ALA A 153 -2.45 -9.10 5.18
CA ALA A 153 -1.37 -9.00 6.17
C ALA A 153 -1.59 -9.96 7.34
N THR A 154 -2.84 -10.05 7.83
CA THR A 154 -3.20 -10.96 8.92
C THR A 154 -3.01 -12.42 8.51
N GLU A 155 -3.50 -12.82 7.33
CA GLU A 155 -3.32 -14.17 6.80
C GLU A 155 -1.84 -14.53 6.62
N SER A 156 -1.05 -13.61 6.10
CA SER A 156 0.40 -13.79 5.95
C SER A 156 1.10 -13.97 7.30
N ALA A 157 0.75 -13.16 8.30
CA ALA A 157 1.28 -13.30 9.65
C ALA A 157 0.89 -14.64 10.29
N ILE A 158 -0.35 -15.09 10.12
CA ILE A 158 -0.81 -16.39 10.59
C ILE A 158 -0.03 -17.53 9.93
N MET A 159 0.23 -17.45 8.61
CA MET A 159 1.04 -18.45 7.91
C MET A 159 2.44 -18.55 8.51
N ILE A 160 3.09 -17.42 8.78
CA ILE A 160 4.44 -17.38 9.38
C ILE A 160 4.40 -17.96 10.81
N LEU A 161 3.41 -17.60 11.61
CA LEU A 161 3.26 -18.10 12.99
C LEU A 161 2.96 -19.59 13.08
N ARG A 162 2.49 -20.23 12.00
CA ARG A 162 2.26 -21.68 11.92
C ARG A 162 3.50 -22.48 11.54
N ILE A 163 4.63 -21.83 11.25
CA ILE A 163 5.88 -22.52 10.93
C ILE A 163 6.51 -23.03 12.23
N ASP A 164 6.55 -24.35 12.41
CA ASP A 164 7.10 -24.99 13.59
C ASP A 164 8.61 -25.24 13.46
N ASP A 165 9.10 -25.50 12.24
CA ASP A 165 10.50 -25.84 12.00
C ASP A 165 10.99 -25.38 10.61
N VAL A 166 12.23 -24.98 10.51
CA VAL A 166 12.88 -24.56 9.26
C VAL A 166 14.11 -25.45 9.01
N ILE A 167 14.04 -26.33 8.03
CA ILE A 167 15.16 -27.17 7.61
C ILE A 167 15.96 -26.47 6.53
N SER A 168 17.16 -26.01 6.88
CA SER A 168 18.11 -25.48 5.90
C SER A 168 18.95 -26.60 5.31
N MET A 169 18.80 -26.87 4.01
CA MET A 169 19.69 -27.77 3.27
C MET A 169 20.89 -26.95 2.76
N LYS A 170 22.09 -27.33 3.18
CA LYS A 170 23.33 -26.81 2.59
C LYS A 170 23.38 -27.31 1.16
N GLY A 171 23.29 -26.39 0.18
CA GLY A 171 23.34 -26.76 -1.23
C GLY A 171 24.52 -27.69 -1.49
N ALA A 172 24.27 -28.84 -2.11
CA ALA A 172 25.33 -29.74 -2.56
C ALA A 172 26.24 -28.88 -3.48
N LYS A 173 27.51 -28.75 -3.10
CA LYS A 173 28.52 -28.21 -4.02
C LYS A 173 28.43 -29.09 -5.27
N GLY A 174 28.14 -28.47 -6.41
CA GLY A 174 27.96 -29.14 -7.67
C GLY A 174 29.09 -30.17 -7.85
N ALA A 175 28.70 -31.43 -8.03
CA ALA A 175 29.61 -32.45 -8.48
C ALA A 175 30.26 -31.93 -9.77
N GLY A 176 31.55 -31.64 -9.74
CA GLY A 176 32.27 -31.17 -10.89
C GLY A 176 32.01 -32.14 -12.03
N MET A 177 31.65 -31.63 -13.21
CA MET A 177 31.66 -32.42 -14.42
C MET A 177 33.00 -33.13 -14.55
N PRO A 178 33.01 -34.43 -14.81
CA PRO A 178 34.27 -35.11 -15.09
C PRO A 178 34.91 -34.48 -16.32
N ASP A 179 36.17 -34.11 -16.17
CA ASP A 179 36.99 -33.57 -17.25
C ASP A 179 37.14 -34.61 -18.37
N MET A 180 36.51 -34.38 -19.50
CA MET A 180 36.53 -35.22 -20.70
C MET A 180 37.67 -34.86 -21.64
N SER A 181 38.69 -34.10 -21.19
CA SER A 181 39.82 -33.69 -22.03
C SER A 181 40.82 -34.81 -22.37
N GLY A 182 40.64 -36.01 -21.79
CA GLY A 182 41.56 -37.16 -21.96
C GLY A 182 41.19 -38.18 -23.05
N MET A 183 40.13 -37.93 -23.85
CA MET A 183 39.64 -38.97 -24.78
C MET A 183 39.77 -38.61 -26.28
N MET A 184 40.69 -37.72 -26.64
CA MET A 184 41.11 -37.47 -28.01
C MET A 184 42.63 -37.48 -28.07
N GLY A 185 43.20 -38.68 -28.19
CA GLY A 185 44.57 -38.98 -28.51
C GLY A 185 44.60 -40.21 -29.37
#